data_13c9f0f1ef44cfa0a795c50f43893b60
#
_entry.id   13c9f0f1ef44cfa0a795c50f43893b60
#
_cell.length_a   1.000
_cell.length_b   1.000
_cell.length_c   1.000
_cell.angle_alpha   90.00
_cell.angle_beta   90.00
_cell.angle_gamma   90.00
#
_symmetry.space_group_name_H-M   'P 1'
#
loop_
_entity.id
_entity.type
_entity.pdbx_description
1 polymer ?
#
loop_
_entity_poly.entity_id
_entity_poly.type
_entity_poly.pdbx_seq_one_letter_code
_entity_poly.pdbx_strand_id
1 'polypeptide(L)' 'MIEEFTRVLREKLREEAEIERNSISRGAAADFAEYRYACGVIRGLALAEQLLIDLRNAAESAD' A
#
# COMPACT_ATOMS: atom_id res chain seq x y z
N MET A 1 -5.72 14.72 15.34
CA MET A 1 -5.20 15.24 14.07
C MET A 1 -4.25 14.24 13.37
N ILE A 2 -3.22 13.79 14.06
CA ILE A 2 -2.30 12.80 13.50
C ILE A 2 -2.98 11.46 13.22
N GLU A 3 -3.88 11.05 14.12
CA GLU A 3 -4.61 9.81 13.93
C GLU A 3 -5.48 9.85 12.69
N GLU A 4 -6.13 10.98 12.44
CA GLU A 4 -6.96 11.14 11.26
C GLU A 4 -6.11 11.10 10.00
N PHE A 5 -4.98 11.79 10.00
CA PHE A 5 -4.05 11.79 8.89
C PHE A 5 -3.56 10.38 8.60
N THR A 6 -3.18 9.65 9.65
CA THR A 6 -2.68 8.27 9.51
C THR A 6 -3.74 7.36 8.93
N ARG A 7 -4.98 7.49 9.40
CA ARG A 7 -6.08 6.68 8.91
C ARG A 7 -6.34 6.93 7.42
N VAL A 8 -6.36 8.19 7.03
CA VAL A 8 -6.61 8.54 5.64
C VAL A 8 -5.49 8.07 4.75
N LEU A 9 -4.24 8.25 5.17
CA LEU A 9 -3.10 7.79 4.38
C LEU A 9 -3.14 6.27 4.20
N ARG A 10 -3.47 5.54 5.26
CA ARG A 10 -3.58 4.09 5.19
C ARG A 10 -4.64 3.67 4.17
N GLU A 11 -5.79 4.35 4.19
CA GLU A 11 -6.85 4.07 3.23
C GLU A 11 -6.40 4.34 1.80
N LYS A 12 -5.66 5.43 1.60
CA LYS A 12 -5.16 5.77 0.27
C LYS A 12 -4.16 4.74 -0.24
N LEU A 13 -3.28 4.26 0.63
CA LEU A 13 -2.32 3.23 0.26
C LEU A 13 -3.03 1.94 -0.15
N ARG A 14 -4.07 1.57 0.59
CA ARG A 14 -4.87 0.39 0.26
C ARG A 14 -5.61 0.54 -1.06
N GLU A 15 -6.17 1.71 -1.31
CA GLU A 15 -6.87 1.99 -2.55
C GLU A 15 -5.93 1.84 -3.74
N GLU A 16 -4.73 2.40 -3.65
CA GLU A 16 -3.75 2.30 -4.73
C GLU A 16 -3.35 0.85 -4.98
N ALA A 17 -3.14 0.08 -3.92
CA ALA A 17 -2.80 -1.33 -4.07
C ALA A 17 -3.94 -2.10 -4.74
N GLU A 18 -5.18 -1.77 -4.39
CA GLU A 18 -6.34 -2.45 -4.96
C GLU A 18 -6.51 -2.12 -6.44
N ILE A 19 -6.24 -0.88 -6.83
CA ILE A 19 -6.27 -0.47 -8.23
C ILE A 19 -5.27 -1.30 -9.03
N GLU A 20 -4.05 -1.47 -8.51
CA GLU A 20 -3.03 -2.27 -9.18
C GLU A 20 -3.42 -3.75 -9.27
N ARG A 21 -3.97 -4.31 -8.19
CA ARG A 21 -4.42 -5.70 -8.20
C ARG A 21 -5.51 -5.91 -9.24
N ASN A 22 -6.48 -5.01 -9.30
CA ASN A 22 -7.57 -5.12 -10.26
C ASN A 22 -7.06 -5.01 -11.69
N SER A 23 -6.10 -4.14 -11.93
CA SER A 23 -5.50 -3.99 -13.24
C SER A 23 -4.83 -5.28 -13.69
N ILE A 24 -4.04 -5.90 -12.81
CA ILE A 24 -3.36 -7.15 -13.12
C ILE A 24 -4.37 -8.27 -13.39
N SER A 25 -5.41 -8.35 -12.55
CA SER A 25 -6.39 -9.44 -12.67
C SER A 25 -7.20 -9.33 -13.96
N ARG A 26 -7.24 -8.17 -14.58
CA ARG A 26 -7.90 -7.98 -15.86
C ARG A 26 -6.98 -8.22 -17.05
N GLY A 27 -5.76 -8.65 -16.78
CA GLY A 27 -4.80 -8.92 -17.84
C GLY A 27 -4.18 -7.68 -18.46
N ALA A 28 -4.04 -6.61 -17.67
CA ALA A 28 -3.49 -5.36 -18.16
C ALA A 28 -2.00 -5.44 -18.46
N ALA A 29 -1.28 -6.40 -17.85
CA ALA A 29 0.14 -6.54 -18.09
C ALA A 29 0.37 -7.18 -19.47
N ALA A 30 1.15 -6.49 -20.31
CA ALA A 30 1.43 -6.97 -21.66
C ALA A 30 2.45 -8.10 -21.69
N ASP A 31 3.33 -8.16 -20.70
CA ASP A 31 4.36 -9.17 -20.63
C ASP A 31 4.75 -9.42 -19.17
N PHE A 32 5.68 -10.37 -18.99
CA PHE A 32 6.12 -10.77 -17.67
C PHE A 32 6.81 -9.65 -16.90
N ALA A 33 7.55 -8.80 -17.61
CA ALA A 33 8.24 -7.68 -16.97
C ALA A 33 7.23 -6.67 -16.40
N GLU A 34 6.18 -6.36 -17.13
CA GLU A 34 5.13 -5.48 -16.64
C GLU A 34 4.39 -6.10 -15.46
N TYR A 35 4.14 -7.41 -15.52
CA TYR A 35 3.52 -8.12 -14.42
C TYR A 35 4.38 -8.01 -13.15
N ARG A 36 5.69 -8.25 -13.29
CA ARG A 36 6.60 -8.17 -12.16
C ARG A 36 6.69 -6.76 -11.60
N TYR A 37 6.68 -5.75 -12.48
CA TYR A 37 6.69 -4.37 -12.04
C TYR A 37 5.45 -4.06 -11.19
N ALA A 38 4.28 -4.47 -11.67
CA ALA A 38 3.03 -4.23 -10.96
C ALA A 38 3.01 -4.94 -9.60
N CYS A 39 3.54 -6.17 -9.54
CA CYS A 39 3.66 -6.89 -8.26
C CYS A 39 4.57 -6.13 -7.30
N GLY A 40 5.64 -5.53 -7.81
CA GLY A 40 6.53 -4.70 -7.01
C GLY A 40 5.85 -3.47 -6.46
N VAL A 41 5.01 -2.83 -7.26
CA VAL A 41 4.24 -1.66 -6.82
C VAL A 41 3.30 -2.08 -5.68
N ILE A 42 2.57 -3.18 -5.83
CA ILE A 42 1.67 -3.67 -4.80
C ILE A 42 2.44 -3.97 -3.52
N ARG A 43 3.58 -4.64 -3.65
CA ARG A 43 4.41 -4.99 -2.50
C ARG A 43 4.94 -3.74 -1.81
N GLY A 44 5.35 -2.73 -2.58
CA GLY A 44 5.84 -1.48 -2.03
C GLY A 44 4.76 -0.73 -1.26
N LEU A 45 3.54 -0.72 -1.80
CA LEU A 45 2.41 -0.09 -1.12
C LEU A 45 2.05 -0.82 0.16
N ALA A 46 2.10 -2.15 0.15
CA ALA A 46 1.85 -2.95 1.35
C ALA A 46 2.92 -2.71 2.41
N LEU A 47 4.18 -2.60 1.99
CA LEU A 47 5.27 -2.29 2.90
C LEU A 47 5.10 -0.91 3.51
N ALA A 48 4.71 0.07 2.71
CA ALA A 48 4.48 1.42 3.20
C ALA A 48 3.36 1.44 4.24
N GLU A 49 2.29 0.70 3.99
CA GLU A 49 1.20 0.60 4.95
C GLU A 49 1.67 -0.03 6.25
N GLN A 50 2.48 -1.08 6.16
CA GLN A 50 3.00 -1.75 7.36
C GLN A 50 3.90 -0.83 8.17
N LEU A 51 4.77 -0.08 7.49
CA LEU A 51 5.64 0.88 8.16
C LEU A 51 4.84 1.96 8.87
N LEU A 52 3.77 2.41 8.23
CA LEU A 52 2.88 3.42 8.82
C LEU A 52 2.23 2.89 10.08
N ILE A 53 1.73 1.66 10.05
CA ILE A 53 1.10 1.03 11.20
C ILE A 53 2.12 0.86 12.34
N ASP A 54 3.31 0.37 12.01
CA ASP A 54 4.35 0.16 13.00
C ASP A 54 4.76 1.48 13.66
N LEU A 55 4.89 2.52 12.88
CA LEU A 55 5.27 3.83 13.40
C LEU A 55 4.18 4.40 14.32
N ARG A 56 2.92 4.24 13.92
CA ARG A 56 1.81 4.69 14.74
C ARG A 56 1.78 3.93 16.07
N ASN A 57 1.96 2.61 16.02
CA ASN A 57 1.96 1.79 17.23
C ASN A 57 3.12 2.17 18.15
N ALA A 58 4.29 2.42 17.58
CA ALA A 58 5.44 2.85 18.37
C ALA A 58 5.19 4.19 19.05
N ALA A 59 4.56 5.12 18.33
CA ALA A 59 4.26 6.43 18.89
C ALA A 59 3.27 6.31 20.05
N GLU A 60 2.26 5.44 19.91
CA GLU A 60 1.29 5.23 20.97
C GLU A 60 1.93 4.55 22.18
N SER A 61 2.86 3.63 21.95
CA SER A 61 3.54 2.91 23.04
C SER A 61 4.56 3.78 23.78
N ALA A 62 5.03 4.85 23.16
CA ALA A 62 6.02 5.73 23.76
C ALA A 62 5.47 6.51 24.95
N ASP A 63 4.17 6.60 25.05
CA ASP A 63 3.53 7.24 26.19
C ASP A 63 3.38 6.26 27.33
#